data_650f73b921068106e7a521ac802fbffe
#
_entry.id   650f73b921068106e7a521ac802fbffe
#
_cell.length_a   1.000
_cell.length_b   1.000
_cell.length_c   1.000
_cell.angle_alpha   90.00
_cell.angle_beta   90.00
_cell.angle_gamma   90.00
#
_symmetry.space_group_name_H-M   'P 1'
#
loop_
_entity.id
_entity.type
_entity.pdbx_description
1 polymer ?
#
loop_
_entity_poly.entity_id
_entity_poly.type
_entity_poly.pdbx_seq_one_letter_code
_entity_poly.pdbx_strand_id
1 'polypeptide(L)'
;MPSDASAAAAPAAAPAPNPAPVGQAGTPAAMRFILIAVLIDMIAVGIMVPVLPHIVGRFTSSNDEQTLGFLAVTLAFGVASFLGSPILGALSDRYGRRPILLLGFMGMATSFFVTAAAEALWVLVAVRMFSGAMQANVSVANAYVADITPPEDRARRFGLVGAMFGVGFILGPVMGGLLGAIDIRYPFVLAGCLALANGVYGLLVLPESLPAERRRAFAWSRANPVAALRGLAALKGVGSLVAVIALASLAQFMLHTSWVLYAKFKFGWGPAEVGWSLFAVGVVAATSQGFLLKRMLKRFSPRRLAVVGMVLGAVTYLGYGLSTSGWMVFGFILFGLVSGVAPAAVQSIVSNAADARTQGQTLGAVASLNSLMAVMAPLISLELLRWVSHFPPGSVWIGLPFFVSASLQALGAFLA
;
A
#
# COMPACT_ATOMS: atom_id res chain seq x y z
N MET A 1 -5.59 -78.79 -4.78
CA MET A 1 -4.88 -77.92 -3.82
C MET A 1 -5.10 -76.52 -4.26
N PRO A 2 -5.93 -75.71 -3.57
CA PRO A 2 -6.07 -74.30 -3.86
C PRO A 2 -5.09 -73.50 -2.96
N SER A 3 -4.39 -72.56 -3.56
CA SER A 3 -3.48 -71.64 -2.89
C SER A 3 -4.25 -70.39 -2.42
N ASP A 4 -4.36 -70.24 -1.11
CA ASP A 4 -4.88 -69.03 -0.48
C ASP A 4 -3.92 -67.87 -0.70
N ALA A 5 -4.33 -66.85 -1.44
CA ALA A 5 -3.70 -65.55 -1.52
C ALA A 5 -4.41 -64.60 -0.51
N SER A 6 -3.85 -64.49 0.70
CA SER A 6 -4.27 -63.52 1.69
C SER A 6 -4.02 -62.10 1.17
N ALA A 7 -5.08 -61.38 0.84
CA ALA A 7 -5.03 -59.96 0.54
C ALA A 7 -4.85 -59.22 1.88
N ALA A 8 -3.65 -58.71 2.15
CA ALA A 8 -3.36 -57.80 3.25
C ALA A 8 -4.11 -56.49 3.00
N ALA A 9 -5.10 -56.21 3.86
CA ALA A 9 -5.81 -54.93 3.90
C ALA A 9 -4.84 -53.81 4.27
N ALA A 10 -4.77 -52.77 3.42
CA ALA A 10 -4.03 -51.56 3.76
C ALA A 10 -4.58 -50.90 5.00
N PRO A 11 -3.73 -50.34 5.88
CA PRO A 11 -4.20 -49.68 7.11
C PRO A 11 -5.05 -48.45 6.75
N ALA A 12 -6.22 -48.37 7.35
CA ALA A 12 -7.12 -47.22 7.22
C ALA A 12 -6.37 -45.93 7.59
N ALA A 13 -6.44 -44.93 6.67
CA ALA A 13 -5.86 -43.62 6.91
C ALA A 13 -6.43 -43.03 8.20
N ALA A 14 -5.55 -42.59 9.11
CA ALA A 14 -5.94 -41.92 10.34
C ALA A 14 -6.87 -40.71 10.00
N PRO A 15 -7.96 -40.53 10.78
CA PRO A 15 -8.85 -39.41 10.57
C PRO A 15 -8.07 -38.09 10.67
N ALA A 16 -8.33 -37.17 9.71
CA ALA A 16 -7.74 -35.85 9.73
C ALA A 16 -8.00 -35.17 11.11
N PRO A 17 -6.98 -34.52 11.71
CA PRO A 17 -7.17 -33.90 13.01
C PRO A 17 -8.31 -32.89 12.94
N ASN A 18 -9.26 -32.98 13.88
CA ASN A 18 -10.36 -32.06 14.05
C ASN A 18 -9.81 -30.61 14.05
N PRO A 19 -10.41 -29.68 13.30
CA PRO A 19 -10.04 -28.28 13.40
C PRO A 19 -10.17 -27.83 14.85
N ALA A 20 -9.05 -27.38 15.45
CA ALA A 20 -9.05 -26.91 16.82
C ALA A 20 -10.10 -25.82 17.02
N PRO A 21 -10.79 -25.76 18.17
CA PRO A 21 -11.85 -24.78 18.44
C PRO A 21 -11.32 -23.37 18.19
N VAL A 22 -12.07 -22.60 17.43
CA VAL A 22 -11.81 -21.16 17.21
C VAL A 22 -11.89 -20.51 18.59
N GLY A 23 -10.74 -20.10 19.14
CA GLY A 23 -10.69 -19.45 20.45
C GLY A 23 -11.54 -18.18 20.48
N GLN A 24 -11.69 -17.53 21.65
CA GLN A 24 -12.50 -16.31 21.84
C GLN A 24 -12.17 -15.18 20.84
N ALA A 25 -11.03 -15.22 20.15
CA ALA A 25 -10.63 -14.34 19.07
C ALA A 25 -11.52 -14.43 17.81
N GLY A 26 -12.25 -15.52 17.57
CA GLY A 26 -13.18 -15.69 16.44
C GLY A 26 -14.54 -15.00 16.59
N THR A 27 -14.69 -14.15 17.60
CA THR A 27 -15.95 -13.44 17.84
C THR A 27 -16.22 -12.37 16.78
N PRO A 28 -17.52 -12.10 16.45
CA PRO A 28 -17.90 -10.98 15.61
C PRO A 28 -17.35 -9.62 16.08
N ALA A 29 -17.13 -9.47 17.39
CA ALA A 29 -16.54 -8.29 18.03
C ALA A 29 -15.08 -8.07 17.61
N ALA A 30 -14.25 -9.11 17.60
CA ALA A 30 -12.85 -9.02 17.17
C ALA A 30 -12.72 -8.60 15.69
N MET A 31 -13.61 -9.11 14.83
CA MET A 31 -13.64 -8.69 13.42
C MET A 31 -14.05 -7.23 13.26
N ARG A 32 -15.10 -6.78 13.96
CA ARG A 32 -15.51 -5.37 13.92
C ARG A 32 -14.39 -4.45 14.40
N PHE A 33 -13.72 -4.85 15.48
CA PHE A 33 -12.57 -4.10 15.96
C PHE A 33 -11.50 -3.92 14.90
N ILE A 34 -11.03 -5.00 14.28
CA ILE A 34 -9.91 -4.91 13.33
C ILE A 34 -10.29 -4.09 12.07
N LEU A 35 -11.56 -4.16 11.64
CA LEU A 35 -12.05 -3.33 10.53
C LEU A 35 -12.05 -1.85 10.89
N ILE A 36 -12.50 -1.49 12.08
CA ILE A 36 -12.49 -0.10 12.58
C ILE A 36 -11.04 0.37 12.76
N ALA A 37 -10.19 -0.47 13.34
CA ALA A 37 -8.78 -0.15 13.53
C ALA A 37 -8.05 0.12 12.20
N VAL A 38 -8.28 -0.72 11.18
CA VAL A 38 -7.71 -0.52 9.84
C VAL A 38 -8.27 0.75 9.19
N LEU A 39 -9.56 1.03 9.34
CA LEU A 39 -10.17 2.24 8.81
C LEU A 39 -9.53 3.50 9.42
N ILE A 40 -9.43 3.57 10.74
CA ILE A 40 -8.81 4.68 11.46
C ILE A 40 -7.34 4.85 11.05
N ASP A 41 -6.60 3.74 10.96
CA ASP A 41 -5.20 3.72 10.54
C ASP A 41 -5.03 4.32 9.12
N MET A 42 -5.90 3.92 8.20
CA MET A 42 -5.86 4.43 6.82
C MET A 42 -6.31 5.88 6.69
N ILE A 43 -7.28 6.32 7.51
CA ILE A 43 -7.63 7.75 7.59
C ILE A 43 -6.42 8.54 8.11
N ALA A 44 -5.77 8.10 9.19
CA ALA A 44 -4.63 8.78 9.76
C ALA A 44 -3.44 8.89 8.77
N VAL A 45 -3.15 7.81 8.05
CA VAL A 45 -2.16 7.82 6.97
C VAL A 45 -2.58 8.76 5.83
N GLY A 46 -3.84 8.67 5.41
CA GLY A 46 -4.39 9.49 4.33
C GLY A 46 -4.36 10.99 4.63
N ILE A 47 -4.65 11.39 5.88
CA ILE A 47 -4.59 12.78 6.36
C ILE A 47 -3.20 13.39 6.09
N MET A 48 -2.15 12.62 6.27
CA MET A 48 -0.77 13.10 6.13
C MET A 48 -0.38 13.37 4.67
N VAL A 49 -0.93 12.61 3.71
CA VAL A 49 -0.47 12.62 2.31
C VAL A 49 -0.44 14.03 1.69
N PRO A 50 -1.51 14.84 1.73
CA PRO A 50 -1.50 16.16 1.09
C PRO A 50 -0.63 17.19 1.82
N VAL A 51 -0.29 16.98 3.09
CA VAL A 51 0.36 17.98 3.95
C VAL A 51 1.84 17.72 4.20
N LEU A 52 2.30 16.47 4.12
CA LEU A 52 3.70 16.13 4.42
C LEU A 52 4.73 16.89 3.56
N PRO A 53 4.56 17.04 2.24
CA PRO A 53 5.49 17.85 1.45
C PRO A 53 5.45 19.33 1.80
N HIS A 54 4.29 19.85 2.24
CA HIS A 54 4.14 21.24 2.63
C HIS A 54 4.84 21.55 3.97
N ILE A 55 4.77 20.63 4.96
CA ILE A 55 5.51 20.82 6.22
C ILE A 55 7.03 20.76 5.99
N VAL A 56 7.52 19.92 5.07
CA VAL A 56 8.93 19.93 4.65
C VAL A 56 9.32 21.30 4.09
N GLY A 57 8.44 21.91 3.28
CA GLY A 57 8.65 23.23 2.69
C GLY A 57 8.82 24.37 3.71
N ARG A 58 8.41 24.20 4.97
CA ARG A 58 8.66 25.20 6.04
C ARG A 58 10.13 25.27 6.48
N PHE A 59 10.90 24.24 6.20
CA PHE A 59 12.30 24.11 6.61
C PHE A 59 13.26 24.23 5.42
N THR A 60 12.77 24.70 4.27
CA THR A 60 13.53 24.78 3.02
C THR A 60 13.31 26.13 2.37
N SER A 61 14.32 26.64 1.64
CA SER A 61 14.32 27.98 1.04
C SER A 61 13.98 27.96 -0.46
N SER A 62 14.05 26.77 -1.10
CA SER A 62 13.80 26.61 -2.54
C SER A 62 13.01 25.33 -2.85
N ASN A 63 12.44 25.24 -4.04
CA ASN A 63 11.77 24.04 -4.52
C ASN A 63 12.74 22.84 -4.63
N ASP A 64 14.00 23.09 -4.96
CA ASP A 64 15.06 22.09 -5.02
C ASP A 64 15.32 21.49 -3.64
N GLU A 65 15.55 22.36 -2.63
CA GLU A 65 15.72 21.92 -1.24
C GLU A 65 14.48 21.22 -0.69
N GLN A 66 13.27 21.68 -1.03
CA GLN A 66 12.04 21.03 -0.62
C GLN A 66 11.92 19.63 -1.19
N THR A 67 12.28 19.45 -2.47
CA THR A 67 12.24 18.15 -3.13
C THR A 67 13.26 17.19 -2.51
N LEU A 68 14.49 17.64 -2.24
CA LEU A 68 15.51 16.86 -1.53
C LEU A 68 15.10 16.51 -0.11
N GLY A 69 14.56 17.48 0.64
CA GLY A 69 14.06 17.23 1.99
C GLY A 69 12.92 16.19 2.00
N PHE A 70 12.01 16.30 1.05
CA PHE A 70 10.91 15.33 0.91
C PHE A 70 11.41 13.95 0.46
N LEU A 71 12.42 13.89 -0.41
CA LEU A 71 13.10 12.65 -0.78
C LEU A 71 13.72 11.99 0.46
N ALA A 72 14.47 12.73 1.28
CA ALA A 72 15.07 12.20 2.50
C ALA A 72 14.03 11.65 3.48
N VAL A 73 12.94 12.38 3.71
CA VAL A 73 11.82 11.99 4.58
C VAL A 73 11.13 10.73 4.07
N THR A 74 10.90 10.63 2.75
CA THR A 74 10.24 9.48 2.13
C THR A 74 11.15 8.25 2.11
N LEU A 75 12.43 8.41 1.80
CA LEU A 75 13.41 7.31 1.82
C LEU A 75 13.63 6.79 3.24
N ALA A 76 13.76 7.66 4.23
CA ALA A 76 13.91 7.27 5.63
C ALA A 76 12.74 6.35 6.05
N PHE A 77 11.52 6.72 5.71
CA PHE A 77 10.34 5.89 5.95
C PHE A 77 10.39 4.57 5.15
N GLY A 78 10.62 4.64 3.84
CA GLY A 78 10.59 3.48 2.95
C GLY A 78 11.62 2.42 3.32
N VAL A 79 12.87 2.84 3.55
CA VAL A 79 13.97 1.93 3.97
C VAL A 79 13.68 1.32 5.34
N ALA A 80 13.27 2.13 6.30
CA ALA A 80 12.95 1.66 7.65
C ALA A 80 11.74 0.69 7.63
N SER A 81 10.73 0.95 6.81
CA SER A 81 9.56 0.07 6.64
C SER A 81 9.95 -1.25 5.95
N PHE A 82 10.79 -1.20 4.93
CA PHE A 82 11.27 -2.39 4.23
C PHE A 82 12.03 -3.34 5.17
N LEU A 83 12.85 -2.79 6.05
CA LEU A 83 13.59 -3.58 7.04
C LEU A 83 12.73 -3.97 8.26
N GLY A 84 11.93 -3.05 8.76
CA GLY A 84 11.14 -3.20 9.98
C GLY A 84 9.94 -4.14 9.84
N SER A 85 9.24 -4.09 8.71
CA SER A 85 8.00 -4.85 8.52
C SER A 85 8.17 -6.37 8.66
N PRO A 86 9.18 -7.03 8.07
CA PRO A 86 9.42 -8.46 8.27
C PRO A 86 9.82 -8.79 9.71
N ILE A 87 10.57 -7.91 10.36
CA ILE A 87 10.99 -8.09 11.76
C ILE A 87 9.78 -8.06 12.69
N LEU A 88 8.94 -7.03 12.55
CA LEU A 88 7.71 -6.92 13.34
C LEU A 88 6.72 -8.05 13.04
N GLY A 89 6.65 -8.50 11.78
CA GLY A 89 5.90 -9.71 11.42
C GLY A 89 6.37 -10.94 12.18
N ALA A 90 7.68 -11.20 12.19
CA ALA A 90 8.28 -12.32 12.93
C ALA A 90 8.12 -12.16 14.45
N LEU A 91 8.21 -10.94 14.98
CA LEU A 91 7.94 -10.65 16.39
C LEU A 91 6.46 -10.90 16.76
N SER A 92 5.54 -10.60 15.84
CA SER A 92 4.11 -10.87 16.03
C SER A 92 3.81 -12.37 16.05
N ASP A 93 4.58 -13.19 15.32
CA ASP A 93 4.50 -14.66 15.40
C ASP A 93 5.02 -15.20 16.74
N ARG A 94 5.95 -14.51 17.38
CA ARG A 94 6.56 -14.92 18.65
C ARG A 94 5.79 -14.45 19.88
N TYR A 95 5.44 -13.15 19.90
CA TYR A 95 4.86 -12.51 21.08
C TYR A 95 3.33 -12.43 21.05
N GLY A 96 2.74 -12.70 19.89
CA GLY A 96 1.31 -12.52 19.63
C GLY A 96 1.03 -11.31 18.72
N ARG A 97 -0.14 -11.30 18.11
CA ARG A 97 -0.57 -10.24 17.18
C ARG A 97 -0.89 -8.94 17.90
N ARG A 98 -1.61 -9.05 19.03
CA ARG A 98 -2.09 -7.91 19.80
C ARG A 98 -0.98 -6.97 20.27
N PRO A 99 0.10 -7.41 20.93
CA PRO A 99 1.17 -6.52 21.40
C PRO A 99 1.83 -5.74 20.26
N ILE A 100 2.02 -6.38 19.11
CA ILE A 100 2.69 -5.74 17.96
C ILE A 100 1.78 -4.73 17.27
N LEU A 101 0.46 -5.02 17.15
CA LEU A 101 -0.51 -4.02 16.65
C LEU A 101 -0.56 -2.80 17.57
N LEU A 102 -0.63 -2.99 18.88
CA LEU A 102 -0.64 -1.89 19.84
C LEU A 102 0.64 -1.06 19.80
N LEU A 103 1.80 -1.74 19.69
CA LEU A 103 3.10 -1.04 19.50
C LEU A 103 3.08 -0.19 18.22
N GLY A 104 2.54 -0.73 17.12
CA GLY A 104 2.42 -0.01 15.85
C GLY A 104 1.51 1.22 15.96
N PHE A 105 0.34 1.13 16.61
CA PHE A 105 -0.56 2.25 16.82
C PHE A 105 0.06 3.34 17.70
N MET A 106 0.72 2.96 18.79
CA MET A 106 1.40 3.89 19.68
C MET A 106 2.61 4.56 19.00
N GLY A 107 3.38 3.78 18.23
CA GLY A 107 4.48 4.30 17.43
C GLY A 107 4.00 5.31 16.39
N MET A 108 2.87 5.04 15.74
CA MET A 108 2.26 5.95 14.77
C MET A 108 1.73 7.23 15.43
N ALA A 109 1.03 7.12 16.57
CA ALA A 109 0.57 8.28 17.33
C ALA A 109 1.75 9.18 17.73
N THR A 110 2.81 8.60 18.29
CA THR A 110 4.04 9.32 18.64
C THR A 110 4.64 10.01 17.40
N SER A 111 4.72 9.30 16.28
CA SER A 111 5.25 9.85 15.03
C SER A 111 4.44 11.08 14.55
N PHE A 112 3.13 11.04 14.61
CA PHE A 112 2.29 12.16 14.20
C PHE A 112 2.43 13.37 15.14
N PHE A 113 2.43 13.18 16.46
CA PHE A 113 2.61 14.28 17.39
C PHE A 113 4.00 14.90 17.28
N VAL A 114 5.05 14.11 17.14
CA VAL A 114 6.41 14.63 16.92
C VAL A 114 6.49 15.38 15.58
N THR A 115 5.82 14.88 14.52
CA THR A 115 5.76 15.60 13.23
C THR A 115 5.03 16.94 13.37
N ALA A 116 3.93 17.01 14.14
CA ALA A 116 3.21 18.26 14.40
C ALA A 116 4.07 19.29 15.17
N ALA A 117 4.89 18.80 16.10
CA ALA A 117 5.78 19.61 16.93
C ALA A 117 7.16 19.88 16.29
N ALA A 118 7.44 19.32 15.11
CA ALA A 118 8.75 19.44 14.49
C ALA A 118 9.11 20.92 14.16
N GLU A 119 10.34 21.30 14.49
CA GLU A 119 10.91 22.63 14.24
C GLU A 119 12.12 22.56 13.29
N ALA A 120 12.52 21.36 12.86
CA ALA A 120 13.64 21.18 11.96
C ALA A 120 13.44 19.97 11.04
N LEU A 121 14.02 20.01 9.83
CA LEU A 121 13.90 18.95 8.82
C LEU A 121 14.45 17.61 9.33
N TRP A 122 15.58 17.59 10.06
CA TRP A 122 16.16 16.37 10.58
C TRP A 122 15.23 15.63 11.55
N VAL A 123 14.37 16.37 12.30
CA VAL A 123 13.34 15.75 13.16
C VAL A 123 12.32 15.00 12.32
N LEU A 124 11.90 15.59 11.19
CA LEU A 124 10.99 14.90 10.25
C LEU A 124 11.62 13.62 9.69
N VAL A 125 12.90 13.68 9.30
CA VAL A 125 13.62 12.48 8.80
C VAL A 125 13.71 11.41 9.88
N ALA A 126 14.11 11.77 11.09
CA ALA A 126 14.26 10.84 12.21
C ALA A 126 12.93 10.19 12.60
N VAL A 127 11.86 10.98 12.71
CA VAL A 127 10.54 10.46 13.07
C VAL A 127 9.92 9.62 11.95
N ARG A 128 10.22 9.93 10.69
CA ARG A 128 9.78 9.10 9.56
C ARG A 128 10.51 7.76 9.51
N MET A 129 11.80 7.74 9.85
CA MET A 129 12.55 6.50 10.02
C MET A 129 11.97 5.65 11.17
N PHE A 130 11.68 6.26 12.32
CA PHE A 130 11.02 5.59 13.43
C PHE A 130 9.63 5.03 13.02
N SER A 131 8.80 5.85 12.39
CA SER A 131 7.47 5.47 11.91
C SER A 131 7.54 4.32 10.88
N GLY A 132 8.49 4.38 9.95
CA GLY A 132 8.71 3.29 8.99
C GLY A 132 9.08 1.98 9.68
N ALA A 133 9.99 2.01 10.66
CA ALA A 133 10.37 0.84 11.44
C ALA A 133 9.18 0.22 12.21
N MET A 134 8.19 1.04 12.61
CA MET A 134 6.97 0.58 13.30
C MET A 134 5.84 0.18 12.33
N GLN A 135 6.05 0.28 11.01
CA GLN A 135 5.02 0.08 9.98
C GLN A 135 4.78 -1.41 9.68
N ALA A 136 4.16 -2.13 10.62
CA ALA A 136 3.72 -3.51 10.37
C ALA A 136 2.22 -3.71 10.56
N ASN A 137 1.47 -2.65 10.88
CA ASN A 137 0.05 -2.75 11.23
C ASN A 137 -0.77 -3.51 10.18
N VAL A 138 -0.56 -3.22 8.90
CA VAL A 138 -1.30 -3.86 7.81
C VAL A 138 -1.01 -5.35 7.70
N SER A 139 0.27 -5.75 7.76
CA SER A 139 0.66 -7.16 7.65
C SER A 139 0.20 -7.96 8.87
N VAL A 140 0.34 -7.38 10.07
CA VAL A 140 -0.11 -8.02 11.31
C VAL A 140 -1.64 -8.05 11.40
N ALA A 141 -2.36 -7.01 10.93
CA ALA A 141 -3.82 -7.01 10.84
C ALA A 141 -4.33 -8.09 9.90
N ASN A 142 -3.70 -8.26 8.72
CA ASN A 142 -4.03 -9.35 7.80
C ASN A 142 -3.78 -10.73 8.43
N ALA A 143 -2.66 -10.90 9.14
CA ALA A 143 -2.37 -12.14 9.88
C ALA A 143 -3.42 -12.36 10.99
N TYR A 144 -3.79 -11.33 11.74
CA TYR A 144 -4.85 -11.39 12.75
C TYR A 144 -6.19 -11.86 12.14
N VAL A 145 -6.60 -11.26 11.00
CA VAL A 145 -7.82 -11.67 10.28
C VAL A 145 -7.74 -13.13 9.84
N ALA A 146 -6.57 -13.58 9.34
CA ALA A 146 -6.36 -14.97 8.94
C ALA A 146 -6.47 -15.94 10.14
N ASP A 147 -5.99 -15.53 11.32
CA ASP A 147 -6.02 -16.34 12.54
C ASP A 147 -7.45 -16.54 13.06
N ILE A 148 -8.33 -15.52 12.94
CA ILE A 148 -9.70 -15.56 13.45
C ILE A 148 -10.75 -15.99 12.43
N THR A 149 -10.35 -16.28 11.17
CA THR A 149 -11.28 -16.55 10.07
C THR A 149 -11.07 -17.95 9.50
N PRO A 150 -12.14 -18.78 9.40
CA PRO A 150 -12.09 -20.05 8.70
C PRO A 150 -11.67 -19.87 7.24
N PRO A 151 -10.96 -20.84 6.62
CA PRO A 151 -10.41 -20.73 5.27
C PRO A 151 -11.44 -20.33 4.20
N GLU A 152 -12.67 -20.82 4.29
CA GLU A 152 -13.79 -20.56 3.37
C GLU A 152 -14.25 -19.10 3.39
N ASP A 153 -14.16 -18.40 4.53
CA ASP A 153 -14.59 -17.02 4.71
C ASP A 153 -13.46 -15.99 4.49
N ARG A 154 -12.20 -16.42 4.38
CA ARG A 154 -11.02 -15.52 4.31
C ARG A 154 -11.13 -14.51 3.18
N ALA A 155 -11.50 -14.95 1.98
CA ALA A 155 -11.61 -14.05 0.81
C ALA A 155 -12.60 -12.90 1.07
N ARG A 156 -13.74 -13.19 1.68
CA ARG A 156 -14.76 -12.20 2.04
C ARG A 156 -14.23 -11.23 3.11
N ARG A 157 -13.54 -11.73 4.13
CA ARG A 157 -13.01 -10.91 5.24
C ARG A 157 -11.86 -10.01 4.78
N PHE A 158 -10.95 -10.51 3.98
CA PHE A 158 -9.91 -9.68 3.36
C PHE A 158 -10.51 -8.62 2.42
N GLY A 159 -11.60 -8.95 1.72
CA GLY A 159 -12.33 -7.97 0.93
C GLY A 159 -12.88 -6.81 1.78
N LEU A 160 -13.38 -7.08 2.99
CA LEU A 160 -13.83 -6.04 3.94
C LEU A 160 -12.65 -5.19 4.44
N VAL A 161 -11.52 -5.80 4.75
CA VAL A 161 -10.29 -5.05 5.11
C VAL A 161 -9.89 -4.13 3.97
N GLY A 162 -9.87 -4.63 2.73
CA GLY A 162 -9.59 -3.82 1.53
C GLY A 162 -10.58 -2.67 1.34
N ALA A 163 -11.86 -2.88 1.63
CA ALA A 163 -12.86 -1.81 1.60
C ALA A 163 -12.59 -0.72 2.64
N MET A 164 -12.17 -1.08 3.87
CA MET A 164 -11.77 -0.11 4.89
C MET A 164 -10.54 0.70 4.48
N PHE A 165 -9.57 0.06 3.82
CA PHE A 165 -8.44 0.75 3.18
C PHE A 165 -8.93 1.81 2.18
N GLY A 166 -9.81 1.42 1.26
CA GLY A 166 -10.35 2.31 0.24
C GLY A 166 -11.09 3.51 0.84
N VAL A 167 -11.97 3.28 1.80
CA VAL A 167 -12.73 4.34 2.49
C VAL A 167 -11.78 5.29 3.24
N GLY A 168 -10.81 4.74 3.99
CA GLY A 168 -9.84 5.55 4.72
C GLY A 168 -8.99 6.41 3.79
N PHE A 169 -8.56 5.85 2.65
CA PHE A 169 -7.77 6.57 1.65
C PHE A 169 -8.58 7.60 0.84
N ILE A 170 -9.89 7.52 0.82
CA ILE A 170 -10.77 8.56 0.26
C ILE A 170 -10.97 9.70 1.26
N LEU A 171 -11.29 9.38 2.51
CA LEU A 171 -11.63 10.37 3.53
C LEU A 171 -10.39 11.11 4.07
N GLY A 172 -9.29 10.39 4.27
CA GLY A 172 -8.07 10.91 4.87
C GLY A 172 -7.53 12.15 4.16
N PRO A 173 -7.26 12.12 2.85
CA PRO A 173 -6.71 13.26 2.13
C PRO A 173 -7.61 14.50 2.15
N VAL A 174 -8.93 14.34 2.11
CA VAL A 174 -9.86 15.49 2.23
C VAL A 174 -9.74 16.14 3.61
N MET A 175 -9.78 15.32 4.67
CA MET A 175 -9.63 15.83 6.03
C MET A 175 -8.25 16.50 6.23
N GLY A 176 -7.20 15.86 5.72
CA GLY A 176 -5.85 16.41 5.76
C GLY A 176 -5.70 17.69 4.98
N GLY A 177 -6.27 17.76 3.77
CA GLY A 177 -6.26 18.94 2.93
C GLY A 177 -6.98 20.13 3.55
N LEU A 178 -8.21 19.91 4.03
CA LEU A 178 -9.02 20.96 4.66
C LEU A 178 -8.39 21.50 5.96
N LEU A 179 -7.92 20.61 6.83
CA LEU A 179 -7.23 21.02 8.05
C LEU A 179 -5.88 21.67 7.76
N GLY A 180 -5.14 21.16 6.78
CA GLY A 180 -3.85 21.69 6.36
C GLY A 180 -3.94 23.07 5.71
N ALA A 181 -5.10 23.43 5.17
CA ALA A 181 -5.37 24.78 4.67
C ALA A 181 -5.57 25.81 5.81
N ILE A 182 -5.98 25.36 7.00
CA ILE A 182 -6.12 26.20 8.19
C ILE A 182 -4.75 26.34 8.88
N ASP A 183 -4.15 25.23 9.26
CA ASP A 183 -2.79 25.12 9.80
C ASP A 183 -2.19 23.77 9.41
N ILE A 184 -0.96 23.79 8.92
CA ILE A 184 -0.24 22.61 8.42
C ILE A 184 0.03 21.56 9.53
N ARG A 185 -0.06 21.94 10.81
CA ARG A 185 0.15 21.05 11.96
C ARG A 185 -1.12 20.31 12.38
N TYR A 186 -2.31 20.89 12.15
CA TYR A 186 -3.59 20.30 12.58
C TYR A 186 -3.86 18.90 12.02
N PRO A 187 -3.56 18.60 10.76
CA PRO A 187 -3.71 17.25 10.23
C PRO A 187 -2.92 16.22 11.02
N PHE A 188 -1.69 16.54 11.42
CA PHE A 188 -0.85 15.62 12.19
C PHE A 188 -1.35 15.45 13.63
N VAL A 189 -1.85 16.51 14.26
CA VAL A 189 -2.49 16.41 15.58
C VAL A 189 -3.70 15.50 15.53
N LEU A 190 -4.59 15.69 14.54
CA LEU A 190 -5.77 14.84 14.36
C LEU A 190 -5.38 13.38 14.10
N ALA A 191 -4.43 13.14 13.19
CA ALA A 191 -3.94 11.81 12.90
C ALA A 191 -3.32 11.14 14.15
N GLY A 192 -2.58 11.91 14.96
CA GLY A 192 -2.03 11.45 16.24
C GLY A 192 -3.13 11.06 17.23
N CYS A 193 -4.17 11.89 17.36
CA CYS A 193 -5.33 11.59 18.21
C CYS A 193 -6.07 10.34 17.75
N LEU A 194 -6.29 10.17 16.44
CA LEU A 194 -6.93 8.99 15.88
C LEU A 194 -6.10 7.74 16.13
N ALA A 195 -4.78 7.77 15.90
CA ALA A 195 -3.89 6.65 16.16
C ALA A 195 -3.83 6.29 17.65
N LEU A 196 -3.80 7.30 18.54
CA LEU A 196 -3.85 7.10 19.99
C LEU A 196 -5.17 6.47 20.43
N ALA A 197 -6.30 7.01 19.92
CA ALA A 197 -7.63 6.46 20.19
C ALA A 197 -7.74 5.00 19.71
N ASN A 198 -7.16 4.69 18.53
CA ASN A 198 -7.08 3.34 18.01
C ASN A 198 -6.23 2.41 18.93
N GLY A 199 -5.11 2.90 19.43
CA GLY A 199 -4.28 2.19 20.42
C GLY A 199 -5.02 1.93 21.73
N VAL A 200 -5.69 2.93 22.29
CA VAL A 200 -6.49 2.80 23.52
C VAL A 200 -7.66 1.81 23.30
N TYR A 201 -8.38 1.95 22.18
CA TYR A 201 -9.46 1.03 21.83
C TYR A 201 -8.94 -0.41 21.71
N GLY A 202 -7.74 -0.58 21.10
CA GLY A 202 -7.08 -1.88 21.01
C GLY A 202 -6.68 -2.46 22.38
N LEU A 203 -6.21 -1.61 23.31
CA LEU A 203 -5.90 -2.05 24.67
C LEU A 203 -7.13 -2.57 25.39
N LEU A 204 -8.28 -1.96 25.19
CA LEU A 204 -9.52 -2.29 25.90
C LEU A 204 -10.29 -3.45 25.27
N VAL A 205 -10.28 -3.59 23.94
CA VAL A 205 -11.23 -4.44 23.20
C VAL A 205 -10.55 -5.57 22.42
N LEU A 206 -9.27 -5.39 21.97
CA LEU A 206 -8.64 -6.37 21.08
C LEU A 206 -8.18 -7.61 21.85
N PRO A 207 -8.76 -8.82 21.64
CA PRO A 207 -8.23 -10.05 22.20
C PRO A 207 -6.97 -10.49 21.42
N GLU A 208 -6.18 -11.37 22.02
CA GLU A 208 -5.07 -12.01 21.30
C GLU A 208 -5.61 -13.08 20.33
N SER A 209 -5.15 -13.03 19.05
CA SER A 209 -5.58 -14.00 18.04
C SER A 209 -4.66 -15.21 17.93
N LEU A 210 -3.39 -15.09 18.38
CA LEU A 210 -2.41 -16.16 18.28
C LEU A 210 -2.18 -16.81 19.64
N PRO A 211 -2.79 -18.00 19.91
CA PRO A 211 -2.59 -18.74 21.16
C PRO A 211 -1.11 -19.08 21.39
N ALA A 212 -0.70 -19.20 22.65
CA ALA A 212 0.69 -19.43 23.02
C ALA A 212 1.28 -20.69 22.37
N GLU A 213 0.46 -21.74 22.20
CA GLU A 213 0.83 -23.02 21.59
C GLU A 213 1.14 -22.94 20.11
N ARG A 214 0.62 -21.92 19.42
CA ARG A 214 0.85 -21.67 17.97
C ARG A 214 1.95 -20.65 17.71
N ARG A 215 2.51 -20.04 18.76
CA ARG A 215 3.61 -19.07 18.63
C ARG A 215 4.88 -19.77 18.16
N ARG A 216 5.63 -19.08 17.33
CA ARG A 216 6.86 -19.60 16.73
C ARG A 216 8.07 -18.86 17.28
N ALA A 217 9.19 -19.55 17.49
CA ALA A 217 10.43 -18.91 17.84
C ALA A 217 10.85 -17.90 16.75
N PHE A 218 11.40 -16.76 17.17
CA PHE A 218 11.96 -15.78 16.26
C PHE A 218 13.13 -16.37 15.48
N ALA A 219 13.13 -16.20 14.16
CA ALA A 219 14.22 -16.63 13.29
C ALA A 219 14.55 -15.52 12.29
N TRP A 220 15.82 -15.07 12.30
CA TRP A 220 16.31 -14.05 11.37
C TRP A 220 16.16 -14.45 9.89
N SER A 221 16.17 -15.74 9.57
CA SER A 221 15.95 -16.23 8.21
C SER A 221 14.57 -15.88 7.65
N ARG A 222 13.56 -15.76 8.52
CA ARG A 222 12.18 -15.36 8.15
C ARG A 222 12.00 -13.85 8.13
N ALA A 223 12.82 -13.11 8.86
CA ALA A 223 12.81 -11.65 8.92
C ALA A 223 13.68 -11.00 7.82
N ASN A 224 14.22 -11.81 6.88
CA ASN A 224 15.12 -11.31 5.84
C ASN A 224 14.34 -10.89 4.58
N PRO A 225 14.23 -9.58 4.28
CA PRO A 225 13.52 -9.10 3.09
C PRO A 225 14.23 -9.48 1.78
N VAL A 226 15.56 -9.69 1.81
CA VAL A 226 16.35 -10.08 0.63
C VAL A 226 16.06 -11.52 0.20
N ALA A 227 15.69 -12.40 1.14
CA ALA A 227 15.31 -13.77 0.80
C ALA A 227 14.03 -13.81 -0.05
N ALA A 228 13.09 -12.90 0.18
CA ALA A 228 11.87 -12.77 -0.60
C ALA A 228 12.17 -12.29 -2.04
N LEU A 229 13.14 -11.38 -2.23
CA LEU A 229 13.58 -10.94 -3.56
C LEU A 229 14.30 -12.04 -4.35
N ARG A 230 15.05 -12.93 -3.69
CA ARG A 230 15.66 -14.10 -4.35
C ARG A 230 14.62 -15.08 -4.89
N GLY A 231 13.46 -15.18 -4.25
CA GLY A 231 12.33 -15.98 -4.74
C GLY A 231 11.80 -15.51 -6.09
N LEU A 232 11.88 -14.21 -6.38
CA LEU A 232 11.52 -13.64 -7.71
C LEU A 232 12.42 -14.16 -8.83
N ALA A 233 13.72 -14.21 -8.60
CA ALA A 233 14.69 -14.69 -9.59
C ALA A 233 14.54 -16.20 -9.90
N ALA A 234 13.91 -16.95 -9.01
CA ALA A 234 13.69 -18.39 -9.16
C ALA A 234 12.41 -18.75 -9.98
N LEU A 235 11.55 -17.78 -10.27
CA LEU A 235 10.33 -18.00 -11.07
C LEU A 235 10.67 -18.11 -12.56
N LYS A 236 10.87 -19.37 -13.02
CA LYS A 236 11.11 -19.65 -14.45
C LYS A 236 9.79 -19.49 -15.24
N GLY A 237 9.86 -18.82 -16.40
CA GLY A 237 8.75 -18.72 -17.36
C GLY A 237 7.78 -17.54 -17.15
N VAL A 238 7.94 -16.71 -16.11
CA VAL A 238 7.09 -15.52 -15.84
C VAL A 238 7.85 -14.18 -16.00
N GLY A 239 9.00 -14.18 -16.68
CA GLY A 239 9.86 -13.00 -16.78
C GLY A 239 9.17 -11.76 -17.38
N SER A 240 8.40 -11.93 -18.48
CA SER A 240 7.65 -10.82 -19.07
C SER A 240 6.56 -10.28 -18.13
N LEU A 241 5.84 -11.17 -17.44
CA LEU A 241 4.80 -10.76 -16.49
C LEU A 241 5.38 -10.02 -15.28
N VAL A 242 6.53 -10.47 -14.77
CA VAL A 242 7.26 -9.77 -13.70
C VAL A 242 7.71 -8.39 -14.16
N ALA A 243 8.21 -8.26 -15.39
CA ALA A 243 8.59 -6.96 -15.97
C ALA A 243 7.39 -6.02 -16.11
N VAL A 244 6.24 -6.52 -16.60
CA VAL A 244 4.99 -5.74 -16.70
C VAL A 244 4.56 -5.23 -15.33
N ILE A 245 4.58 -6.08 -14.29
CA ILE A 245 4.23 -5.69 -12.93
C ILE A 245 5.20 -4.64 -12.40
N ALA A 246 6.51 -4.83 -12.60
CA ALA A 246 7.54 -3.89 -12.15
C ALA A 246 7.34 -2.51 -12.77
N LEU A 247 7.16 -2.44 -14.09
CA LEU A 247 6.97 -1.19 -14.82
C LEU A 247 5.68 -0.48 -14.40
N ALA A 248 4.57 -1.22 -14.29
CA ALA A 248 3.29 -0.67 -13.85
C ALA A 248 3.34 -0.15 -12.41
N SER A 249 3.94 -0.92 -11.50
CA SER A 249 4.08 -0.54 -10.10
C SER A 249 5.03 0.65 -9.93
N LEU A 250 6.16 0.66 -10.64
CA LEU A 250 7.09 1.79 -10.61
C LEU A 250 6.40 3.08 -11.06
N ALA A 251 5.70 3.05 -12.20
CA ALA A 251 4.95 4.21 -12.71
C ALA A 251 3.91 4.70 -11.71
N GLN A 252 3.18 3.77 -11.07
CA GLN A 252 2.17 4.09 -10.07
C GLN A 252 2.78 4.71 -8.80
N PHE A 253 3.87 4.16 -8.28
CA PHE A 253 4.55 4.72 -7.11
C PHE A 253 5.23 6.06 -7.42
N MET A 254 5.75 6.26 -8.63
CA MET A 254 6.29 7.55 -9.09
C MET A 254 5.18 8.62 -9.07
N LEU A 255 4.00 8.30 -9.61
CA LEU A 255 2.83 9.18 -9.54
C LEU A 255 2.51 9.57 -8.07
N HIS A 256 2.33 8.57 -7.20
CA HIS A 256 1.95 8.82 -5.81
C HIS A 256 2.97 9.69 -5.07
N THR A 257 4.25 9.47 -5.33
CA THR A 257 5.33 10.18 -4.62
C THR A 257 5.47 11.63 -5.09
N SER A 258 5.38 11.87 -6.40
CA SER A 258 5.61 13.21 -6.96
C SER A 258 4.36 14.10 -6.99
N TRP A 259 3.15 13.53 -6.86
CA TRP A 259 1.88 14.21 -7.08
C TRP A 259 1.74 15.54 -6.35
N VAL A 260 2.00 15.55 -5.04
CA VAL A 260 1.78 16.73 -4.18
C VAL A 260 2.72 17.87 -4.55
N LEU A 261 4.02 17.58 -4.70
CA LEU A 261 5.02 18.58 -5.09
C LEU A 261 4.82 19.04 -6.51
N TYR A 262 4.51 18.12 -7.43
CA TYR A 262 4.17 18.47 -8.81
C TYR A 262 2.99 19.44 -8.87
N ALA A 263 1.89 19.14 -8.18
CA ALA A 263 0.70 19.97 -8.14
C ALA A 263 0.99 21.35 -7.54
N LYS A 264 1.82 21.41 -6.49
CA LYS A 264 2.29 22.65 -5.90
C LYS A 264 3.14 23.46 -6.89
N PHE A 265 4.14 22.86 -7.53
CA PHE A 265 5.08 23.57 -8.40
C PHE A 265 4.42 24.02 -9.71
N LYS A 266 3.53 23.20 -10.25
CA LYS A 266 2.92 23.46 -11.56
C LYS A 266 1.69 24.35 -11.49
N PHE A 267 0.81 24.14 -10.52
CA PHE A 267 -0.48 24.81 -10.40
C PHE A 267 -0.60 25.73 -9.18
N GLY A 268 0.41 25.75 -8.29
CA GLY A 268 0.35 26.47 -7.03
C GLY A 268 -0.64 25.89 -6.02
N TRP A 269 -1.01 24.60 -6.17
CA TRP A 269 -1.99 23.96 -5.28
C TRP A 269 -1.50 23.88 -3.85
N GLY A 270 -2.38 24.25 -2.94
CA GLY A 270 -2.22 24.02 -1.50
C GLY A 270 -2.74 22.64 -1.07
N PRO A 271 -2.72 22.40 0.26
CA PRO A 271 -3.20 21.14 0.82
C PRO A 271 -4.66 20.81 0.46
N ALA A 272 -5.55 21.82 0.38
CA ALA A 272 -6.97 21.63 0.10
C ALA A 272 -7.20 21.09 -1.33
N GLU A 273 -6.62 21.74 -2.34
CA GLU A 273 -6.77 21.32 -3.74
C GLU A 273 -6.19 19.92 -3.95
N VAL A 274 -5.03 19.64 -3.35
CA VAL A 274 -4.44 18.30 -3.36
C VAL A 274 -5.36 17.29 -2.67
N GLY A 275 -5.94 17.63 -1.53
CA GLY A 275 -6.90 16.79 -0.83
C GLY A 275 -8.11 16.42 -1.70
N TRP A 276 -8.70 17.40 -2.40
CA TRP A 276 -9.81 17.17 -3.33
C TRP A 276 -9.41 16.34 -4.55
N SER A 277 -8.21 16.52 -5.08
CA SER A 277 -7.73 15.70 -6.20
C SER A 277 -7.56 14.23 -5.81
N LEU A 278 -7.01 13.95 -4.62
CA LEU A 278 -6.87 12.59 -4.10
C LEU A 278 -8.22 11.96 -3.76
N PHE A 279 -9.17 12.75 -3.27
CA PHE A 279 -10.56 12.30 -3.10
C PHE A 279 -11.17 11.86 -4.44
N ALA A 280 -11.05 12.68 -5.48
CA ALA A 280 -11.54 12.34 -6.80
C ALA A 280 -10.92 11.05 -7.32
N VAL A 281 -9.59 10.88 -7.18
CA VAL A 281 -8.88 9.63 -7.51
C VAL A 281 -9.44 8.46 -6.71
N GLY A 282 -9.67 8.63 -5.42
CA GLY A 282 -10.24 7.58 -4.55
C GLY A 282 -11.65 7.17 -4.97
N VAL A 283 -12.53 8.12 -5.27
CA VAL A 283 -13.89 7.85 -5.76
C VAL A 283 -13.87 7.13 -7.11
N VAL A 284 -13.00 7.58 -8.03
CA VAL A 284 -12.82 6.94 -9.35
C VAL A 284 -12.31 5.51 -9.18
N ALA A 285 -11.32 5.28 -8.31
CA ALA A 285 -10.78 3.95 -8.03
C ALA A 285 -11.84 3.02 -7.42
N ALA A 286 -12.61 3.50 -6.43
CA ALA A 286 -13.69 2.73 -5.82
C ALA A 286 -14.78 2.36 -6.83
N THR A 287 -15.16 3.30 -7.71
CA THR A 287 -16.13 3.07 -8.78
C THR A 287 -15.61 2.07 -9.81
N SER A 288 -14.35 2.24 -10.23
CA SER A 288 -13.67 1.32 -11.16
C SER A 288 -13.65 -0.11 -10.63
N GLN A 289 -13.14 -0.30 -9.42
CA GLN A 289 -12.96 -1.64 -8.84
C GLN A 289 -14.27 -2.25 -8.33
N GLY A 290 -15.16 -1.44 -7.74
CA GLY A 290 -16.42 -1.92 -7.17
C GLY A 290 -17.48 -2.27 -8.21
N PHE A 291 -17.61 -1.46 -9.26
CA PHE A 291 -18.69 -1.62 -10.24
C PHE A 291 -18.20 -2.00 -11.63
N LEU A 292 -17.15 -1.34 -12.14
CA LEU A 292 -16.76 -1.48 -13.53
C LEU A 292 -16.00 -2.78 -13.79
N LEU A 293 -15.08 -3.14 -12.91
CA LEU A 293 -14.25 -4.34 -13.03
C LEU A 293 -15.09 -5.61 -13.25
N LYS A 294 -16.11 -5.83 -12.42
CA LYS A 294 -16.98 -7.02 -12.52
C LYS A 294 -17.74 -7.08 -13.85
N ARG A 295 -18.17 -5.91 -14.37
CA ARG A 295 -18.85 -5.84 -15.67
C ARG A 295 -17.89 -6.07 -16.83
N MET A 296 -16.70 -5.51 -16.76
CA MET A 296 -15.68 -5.62 -17.82
C MET A 296 -15.11 -7.04 -17.90
N LEU A 297 -14.85 -7.71 -16.77
CA LEU A 297 -14.39 -9.11 -16.73
C LEU A 297 -15.41 -10.11 -17.31
N LYS A 298 -16.71 -9.75 -17.37
CA LYS A 298 -17.72 -10.58 -18.05
C LYS A 298 -17.65 -10.49 -19.58
N ARG A 299 -17.09 -9.41 -20.14
CA ARG A 299 -17.08 -9.11 -21.58
C ARG A 299 -15.70 -9.21 -22.22
N PHE A 300 -14.65 -9.02 -21.44
CA PHE A 300 -13.28 -8.92 -21.93
C PHE A 300 -12.35 -9.85 -21.14
N SER A 301 -11.36 -10.40 -21.82
CA SER A 301 -10.33 -11.22 -21.15
C SER A 301 -9.46 -10.36 -20.23
N PRO A 302 -8.92 -10.92 -19.13
CA PRO A 302 -8.02 -10.21 -18.23
C PRO A 302 -6.83 -9.56 -18.96
N ARG A 303 -6.27 -10.23 -19.97
CA ARG A 303 -5.17 -9.71 -20.79
C ARG A 303 -5.56 -8.43 -21.55
N ARG A 304 -6.71 -8.42 -22.22
CA ARG A 304 -7.21 -7.23 -22.91
C ARG A 304 -7.45 -6.07 -21.94
N LEU A 305 -8.00 -6.35 -20.76
CA LEU A 305 -8.23 -5.34 -19.72
C LEU A 305 -6.92 -4.79 -19.18
N ALA A 306 -5.91 -5.62 -18.98
CA ALA A 306 -4.60 -5.17 -18.55
C ALA A 306 -3.96 -4.23 -19.58
N VAL A 307 -3.90 -4.65 -20.86
CA VAL A 307 -3.30 -3.85 -21.95
C VAL A 307 -4.06 -2.53 -22.14
N VAL A 308 -5.40 -2.58 -22.32
CA VAL A 308 -6.21 -1.35 -22.51
C VAL A 308 -6.10 -0.42 -21.30
N GLY A 309 -6.16 -0.98 -20.08
CA GLY A 309 -6.03 -0.17 -18.88
C GLY A 309 -4.64 0.47 -18.73
N MET A 310 -3.56 -0.21 -19.13
CA MET A 310 -2.20 0.35 -19.13
C MET A 310 -2.03 1.42 -20.21
N VAL A 311 -2.58 1.24 -21.41
CA VAL A 311 -2.57 2.26 -22.48
C VAL A 311 -3.31 3.52 -22.02
N LEU A 312 -4.51 3.36 -21.46
CA LEU A 312 -5.27 4.50 -20.92
C LEU A 312 -4.57 5.13 -19.70
N GLY A 313 -3.87 4.34 -18.91
CA GLY A 313 -3.01 4.82 -17.83
C GLY A 313 -1.86 5.69 -18.37
N ALA A 314 -1.20 5.26 -19.45
CA ALA A 314 -0.18 6.06 -20.12
C ALA A 314 -0.75 7.39 -20.66
N VAL A 315 -1.93 7.36 -21.29
CA VAL A 315 -2.63 8.58 -21.75
C VAL A 315 -2.97 9.48 -20.56
N THR A 316 -3.43 8.94 -19.45
CA THR A 316 -3.72 9.71 -18.23
C THR A 316 -2.47 10.39 -17.69
N TYR A 317 -1.34 9.69 -17.62
CA TYR A 317 -0.08 10.26 -17.14
C TYR A 317 0.46 11.34 -18.11
N LEU A 318 0.39 11.10 -19.41
CA LEU A 318 0.69 12.14 -20.41
C LEU A 318 -0.21 13.36 -20.21
N GLY A 319 -1.50 13.14 -20.01
CA GLY A 319 -2.47 14.21 -19.75
C GLY A 319 -2.11 15.00 -18.50
N TYR A 320 -1.72 14.38 -17.41
CA TYR A 320 -1.23 15.09 -16.22
C TYR A 320 0.01 15.92 -16.56
N GLY A 321 1.00 15.36 -17.23
CA GLY A 321 2.22 16.07 -17.62
C GLY A 321 1.95 17.28 -18.52
N LEU A 322 1.01 17.17 -19.46
CA LEU A 322 0.65 18.22 -20.43
C LEU A 322 -0.35 19.24 -19.88
N SER A 323 -1.06 18.95 -18.78
CA SER A 323 -2.06 19.86 -18.22
C SER A 323 -1.46 21.22 -17.89
N THR A 324 -2.10 22.29 -18.35
CA THR A 324 -1.72 23.68 -18.08
C THR A 324 -2.56 24.31 -16.97
N SER A 325 -3.68 23.68 -16.62
CA SER A 325 -4.55 24.12 -15.55
C SER A 325 -5.03 22.95 -14.69
N GLY A 326 -5.36 23.23 -13.42
CA GLY A 326 -5.84 22.22 -12.49
C GLY A 326 -7.13 21.52 -12.92
N TRP A 327 -8.02 22.19 -13.66
CA TRP A 327 -9.26 21.59 -14.17
C TRP A 327 -9.01 20.46 -15.17
N MET A 328 -7.99 20.59 -15.99
CA MET A 328 -7.59 19.53 -16.94
C MET A 328 -7.20 18.26 -16.19
N VAL A 329 -6.55 18.40 -15.04
CA VAL A 329 -6.16 17.27 -14.18
C VAL A 329 -7.38 16.49 -13.71
N PHE A 330 -8.44 17.17 -13.24
CA PHE A 330 -9.69 16.51 -12.85
C PHE A 330 -10.35 15.80 -14.05
N GLY A 331 -10.27 16.36 -15.24
CA GLY A 331 -10.71 15.70 -16.48
C GLY A 331 -9.96 14.38 -16.72
N PHE A 332 -8.62 14.38 -16.59
CA PHE A 332 -7.83 13.17 -16.77
C PHE A 332 -8.01 12.14 -15.63
N ILE A 333 -8.33 12.55 -14.40
CA ILE A 333 -8.68 11.62 -13.31
C ILE A 333 -9.86 10.73 -13.72
N LEU A 334 -10.83 11.23 -14.49
CA LEU A 334 -11.97 10.44 -14.95
C LEU A 334 -11.57 9.28 -15.88
N PHE A 335 -10.49 9.41 -16.65
CA PHE A 335 -9.93 8.29 -17.42
C PHE A 335 -9.48 7.14 -16.52
N GLY A 336 -9.17 7.42 -15.26
CA GLY A 336 -8.91 6.43 -14.21
C GLY A 336 -10.04 5.43 -13.99
N LEU A 337 -11.27 5.73 -14.41
CA LEU A 337 -12.38 4.77 -14.37
C LEU A 337 -12.06 3.48 -15.14
N VAL A 338 -11.45 3.61 -16.30
CA VAL A 338 -11.09 2.45 -17.14
C VAL A 338 -9.67 1.96 -16.84
N SER A 339 -8.70 2.85 -16.69
CA SER A 339 -7.32 2.47 -16.39
C SER A 339 -7.18 1.81 -15.00
N GLY A 340 -8.02 2.18 -14.04
CA GLY A 340 -8.05 1.60 -12.69
C GLY A 340 -8.41 0.11 -12.62
N VAL A 341 -8.87 -0.48 -13.73
CA VAL A 341 -9.12 -1.94 -13.83
C VAL A 341 -7.82 -2.73 -14.07
N ALA A 342 -6.77 -2.10 -14.66
CA ALA A 342 -5.53 -2.77 -15.03
C ALA A 342 -4.82 -3.49 -13.88
N PRO A 343 -4.62 -2.92 -12.69
CA PRO A 343 -3.94 -3.61 -11.59
C PRO A 343 -4.64 -4.91 -11.18
N ALA A 344 -5.98 -4.90 -11.12
CA ALA A 344 -6.77 -6.07 -10.77
C ALA A 344 -6.71 -7.14 -11.89
N ALA A 345 -6.71 -6.71 -13.16
CA ALA A 345 -6.56 -7.63 -14.31
C ALA A 345 -5.17 -8.29 -14.32
N VAL A 346 -4.10 -7.52 -14.09
CA VAL A 346 -2.73 -8.05 -13.96
C VAL A 346 -2.64 -9.02 -12.78
N GLN A 347 -3.20 -8.68 -11.62
CA GLN A 347 -3.23 -9.56 -10.45
C GLN A 347 -3.96 -10.88 -10.75
N SER A 348 -5.06 -10.85 -11.52
CA SER A 348 -5.78 -12.03 -11.96
C SER A 348 -4.93 -12.92 -12.87
N ILE A 349 -4.17 -12.32 -13.81
CA ILE A 349 -3.25 -13.06 -14.69
C ILE A 349 -2.17 -13.76 -13.87
N VAL A 350 -1.58 -13.07 -12.91
CA VAL A 350 -0.56 -13.62 -12.00
C VAL A 350 -1.11 -14.80 -11.20
N SER A 351 -2.30 -14.62 -10.62
CA SER A 351 -2.93 -15.65 -9.80
C SER A 351 -3.27 -16.90 -10.62
N ASN A 352 -3.68 -16.73 -11.88
CA ASN A 352 -4.01 -17.83 -12.78
C ASN A 352 -2.78 -18.52 -13.38
N ALA A 353 -1.64 -17.83 -13.49
CA ALA A 353 -0.38 -18.39 -13.98
C ALA A 353 0.36 -19.21 -12.92
N ALA A 354 0.00 -19.07 -11.64
CA ALA A 354 0.61 -19.81 -10.54
C ALA A 354 -0.17 -21.10 -10.24
N ASP A 355 0.54 -22.24 -10.15
CA ASP A 355 -0.02 -23.48 -9.65
C ASP A 355 -0.41 -23.32 -8.16
N ALA A 356 -1.39 -24.10 -7.69
CA ALA A 356 -1.86 -24.09 -6.31
C ALA A 356 -0.72 -24.28 -5.27
N ARG A 357 0.37 -24.97 -5.66
CA ARG A 357 1.55 -25.19 -4.81
C ARG A 357 2.50 -23.98 -4.77
N THR A 358 2.53 -23.18 -5.84
CA THR A 358 3.45 -22.05 -6.00
C THR A 358 2.77 -20.69 -5.79
N GLN A 359 1.43 -20.66 -5.68
CA GLN A 359 0.64 -19.43 -5.57
C GLN A 359 1.12 -18.50 -4.43
N GLY A 360 1.40 -19.06 -3.25
CA GLY A 360 1.91 -18.28 -2.11
C GLY A 360 3.29 -17.68 -2.39
N GLN A 361 4.18 -18.42 -3.06
CA GLN A 361 5.50 -17.92 -3.45
C GLN A 361 5.39 -16.81 -4.50
N THR A 362 4.52 -16.99 -5.49
CA THR A 362 4.29 -15.99 -6.55
C THR A 362 3.71 -14.70 -6.00
N LEU A 363 2.70 -14.76 -5.13
CA LEU A 363 2.11 -13.59 -4.49
C LEU A 363 3.11 -12.89 -3.56
N GLY A 364 3.91 -13.66 -2.82
CA GLY A 364 5.00 -13.12 -2.01
C GLY A 364 6.08 -12.43 -2.83
N ALA A 365 6.41 -12.99 -4.00
CA ALA A 365 7.35 -12.41 -4.94
C ALA A 365 6.84 -11.08 -5.52
N VAL A 366 5.57 -11.00 -5.91
CA VAL A 366 4.93 -9.77 -6.38
C VAL A 366 4.91 -8.70 -5.28
N ALA A 367 4.61 -9.08 -4.04
CA ALA A 367 4.63 -8.16 -2.90
C ALA A 367 6.04 -7.58 -2.66
N SER A 368 7.08 -8.42 -2.76
CA SER A 368 8.48 -8.00 -2.63
C SER A 368 8.90 -7.06 -3.77
N LEU A 369 8.45 -7.33 -5.00
CA LEU A 369 8.68 -6.46 -6.16
C LEU A 369 8.03 -5.09 -5.94
N ASN A 370 6.78 -5.06 -5.49
CA ASN A 370 6.07 -3.82 -5.18
C ASN A 370 6.79 -3.02 -4.08
N SER A 371 7.31 -3.69 -3.05
CA SER A 371 8.09 -3.04 -2.00
C SER A 371 9.39 -2.43 -2.54
N LEU A 372 10.07 -3.13 -3.45
CA LEU A 372 11.26 -2.60 -4.12
C LEU A 372 10.92 -1.37 -4.98
N MET A 373 9.84 -1.45 -5.77
CA MET A 373 9.39 -0.31 -6.59
C MET A 373 8.98 0.89 -5.74
N ALA A 374 8.38 0.66 -4.57
CA ALA A 374 8.02 1.72 -3.63
C ALA A 374 9.24 2.47 -3.07
N VAL A 375 10.39 1.81 -2.93
CA VAL A 375 11.67 2.45 -2.53
C VAL A 375 12.35 3.13 -3.72
N MET A 376 12.29 2.52 -4.91
CA MET A 376 12.94 3.06 -6.11
C MET A 376 12.21 4.28 -6.70
N ALA A 377 10.88 4.30 -6.59
CA ALA A 377 10.07 5.35 -7.19
C ALA A 377 10.38 6.77 -6.67
N PRO A 378 10.52 7.03 -5.36
CA PRO A 378 10.95 8.34 -4.86
C PRO A 378 12.32 8.78 -5.41
N LEU A 379 13.28 7.86 -5.49
CA LEU A 379 14.62 8.14 -6.01
C LEU A 379 14.58 8.64 -7.45
N ILE A 380 13.70 8.09 -8.26
CA ILE A 380 13.57 8.46 -9.67
C ILE A 380 12.66 9.69 -9.81
N SER A 381 11.45 9.63 -9.26
CA SER A 381 10.43 10.65 -9.53
C SER A 381 10.74 12.01 -8.89
N LEU A 382 11.30 12.01 -7.67
CA LEU A 382 11.64 13.27 -7.01
C LEU A 382 12.94 13.86 -7.57
N GLU A 383 13.91 13.02 -7.99
CA GLU A 383 15.09 13.55 -8.67
C GLU A 383 14.74 14.16 -10.04
N LEU A 384 13.86 13.51 -10.83
CA LEU A 384 13.34 14.10 -12.04
C LEU A 384 12.58 15.42 -11.78
N LEU A 385 11.77 15.45 -10.71
CA LEU A 385 11.03 16.66 -10.34
C LEU A 385 11.99 17.77 -9.88
N ARG A 386 13.08 17.42 -9.16
CA ARG A 386 14.12 18.36 -8.75
C ARG A 386 14.77 19.03 -9.95
N TRP A 387 15.14 18.27 -10.97
CA TRP A 387 15.74 18.82 -12.20
C TRP A 387 14.87 19.86 -12.88
N VAL A 388 13.55 19.74 -12.77
CA VAL A 388 12.60 20.64 -13.44
C VAL A 388 11.92 21.63 -12.49
N SER A 389 12.27 21.62 -11.21
CA SER A 389 11.65 22.48 -10.18
C SER A 389 11.93 23.97 -10.34
N HIS A 390 12.96 24.33 -11.12
CA HIS A 390 13.35 25.70 -11.42
C HIS A 390 12.56 26.34 -12.58
N PHE A 391 11.81 25.54 -13.36
CA PHE A 391 10.97 26.05 -14.42
C PHE A 391 9.78 26.85 -13.85
N PRO A 392 9.30 27.87 -14.59
CA PRO A 392 8.17 28.66 -14.12
C PRO A 392 6.90 27.81 -13.96
N PRO A 393 6.00 28.19 -13.04
CA PRO A 393 4.70 27.54 -12.89
C PRO A 393 3.96 27.44 -14.23
N GLY A 394 3.25 26.33 -14.44
CA GLY A 394 2.56 26.05 -15.72
C GLY A 394 3.45 25.42 -16.80
N SER A 395 4.78 25.42 -16.63
CA SER A 395 5.70 24.82 -17.62
C SER A 395 5.39 23.33 -17.82
N VAL A 396 5.40 22.89 -19.08
CA VAL A 396 5.22 21.48 -19.46
C VAL A 396 6.33 20.59 -18.87
N TRP A 397 7.55 21.14 -18.74
CA TRP A 397 8.70 20.41 -18.24
C TRP A 397 8.53 19.92 -16.78
N ILE A 398 7.76 20.63 -15.95
CA ILE A 398 7.43 20.17 -14.59
C ILE A 398 6.71 18.80 -14.63
N GLY A 399 6.09 18.43 -15.75
CA GLY A 399 5.46 17.13 -16.00
C GLY A 399 6.43 15.97 -16.27
N LEU A 400 7.76 16.17 -16.26
CA LEU A 400 8.75 15.16 -16.62
C LEU A 400 8.57 13.81 -15.87
N PRO A 401 8.31 13.76 -14.54
CA PRO A 401 8.06 12.48 -13.85
C PRO A 401 6.87 11.72 -14.43
N PHE A 402 5.84 12.42 -14.92
CA PHE A 402 4.64 11.81 -15.51
C PHE A 402 4.89 11.35 -16.94
N PHE A 403 5.74 12.02 -17.70
CA PHE A 403 6.16 11.55 -19.03
C PHE A 403 6.95 10.25 -18.94
N VAL A 404 7.85 10.15 -17.94
CA VAL A 404 8.56 8.89 -17.67
C VAL A 404 7.58 7.80 -17.22
N SER A 405 6.65 8.12 -16.31
CA SER A 405 5.62 7.16 -15.85
C SER A 405 4.73 6.68 -17.01
N ALA A 406 4.36 7.57 -17.95
CA ALA A 406 3.61 7.23 -19.15
C ALA A 406 4.40 6.26 -20.05
N SER A 407 5.70 6.52 -20.24
CA SER A 407 6.58 5.65 -21.03
C SER A 407 6.71 4.25 -20.41
N LEU A 408 6.84 4.16 -19.07
CA LEU A 408 6.87 2.89 -18.35
C LEU A 408 5.55 2.12 -18.51
N GLN A 409 4.40 2.79 -18.44
CA GLN A 409 3.08 2.17 -18.67
C GLN A 409 2.92 1.70 -20.10
N ALA A 410 3.35 2.51 -21.09
CA ALA A 410 3.29 2.13 -22.49
C ALA A 410 4.17 0.92 -22.80
N LEU A 411 5.40 0.89 -22.24
CA LEU A 411 6.30 -0.26 -22.36
C LEU A 411 5.70 -1.50 -21.70
N GLY A 412 5.09 -1.36 -20.52
CA GLY A 412 4.39 -2.45 -19.85
C GLY A 412 3.22 -2.98 -20.68
N ALA A 413 2.44 -2.10 -21.32
CA ALA A 413 1.35 -2.50 -22.22
C ALA A 413 1.85 -3.25 -23.47
N PHE A 414 3.01 -2.88 -23.99
CA PHE A 414 3.65 -3.56 -25.13
C PHE A 414 4.14 -4.96 -24.77
N LEU A 415 4.65 -5.16 -23.56
CA LEU A 415 5.15 -6.45 -23.09
C LEU A 415 4.04 -7.40 -22.61
N ALA A 416 2.82 -6.89 -22.32
CA ALA A 416 1.68 -7.66 -21.82
C ALA A 416 0.90 -8.34 -22.93
#